data_9b2b9f7c28404070d26efbe53f79a975
#
_entry.id   9b2b9f7c28404070d26efbe53f79a975
#
_cell.length_a   1.000
_cell.length_b   1.000
_cell.length_c   1.000
_cell.angle_alpha   90.00
_cell.angle_beta   90.00
_cell.angle_gamma   90.00
#
_symmetry.space_group_name_H-M   'P 1'
#
loop_
_entity.id
_entity.type
_entity.pdbx_description
1 polymer ?
#
loop_
_entity_poly.entity_id
_entity_poly.type
_entity_poly.pdbx_seq_one_letter_code
_entity_poly.pdbx_strand_id
1 'polypeptide(L)'
;MPKTIPPAVKVPAEQARAFLLSQHALAASVHPPGAEGVRALLRQLRHIQLDPLDAIGTNADLVALARVDGLVRGDVYRHLYPGHAFEHWAKERCLLPADAFAHYRERSLEAPWWRHATRIQRLPAAVLRAVLEEVEAHGPLSAAELTDHGAVEPLDWSGWKGTAKATSMALEVLWTRCDIVVCGRGAGGKRYDVPHRALPEVARVSPGYTTEEGFLRWALRERVEAAGLLSRGAGAHWSMLSPVRGSELPDTLVAEGLLEEVVLPGASRRYLAPAGFRSRPVMAPDARMRILGPLDPLLWDRALVKQLFGFEYVWEVYKPEAQRRWGWYVCPLLHRGQLVGRLEARVKEEVLHVEKLWREKGVKWDDAALDEALARHAKACGARKVRRPRARVG
;
A
#
# COMPACT_ATOMS: atom_id res chain seq x y z
N MET A 1 -38.19 -1.98 5.18
CA MET A 1 -38.19 -3.20 4.36
C MET A 1 -36.74 -3.55 4.06
N PRO A 2 -36.31 -4.81 4.13
CA PRO A 2 -34.97 -5.18 3.70
C PRO A 2 -34.81 -4.81 2.21
N LYS A 3 -33.78 -4.04 1.88
CA LYS A 3 -33.46 -3.70 0.50
C LYS A 3 -33.06 -4.98 -0.24
N THR A 4 -33.66 -5.26 -1.38
CA THR A 4 -33.30 -6.41 -2.21
C THR A 4 -31.88 -6.21 -2.77
N ILE A 5 -31.01 -7.20 -2.62
CA ILE A 5 -29.67 -7.16 -3.20
C ILE A 5 -29.79 -7.21 -4.74
N PRO A 6 -29.26 -6.22 -5.46
CA PRO A 6 -29.27 -6.23 -6.92
C PRO A 6 -28.50 -7.44 -7.49
N PRO A 7 -28.85 -7.94 -8.66
CA PRO A 7 -28.10 -9.02 -9.30
C PRO A 7 -26.67 -8.56 -9.64
N ALA A 8 -25.70 -9.48 -9.51
CA ALA A 8 -24.31 -9.20 -9.83
C ALA A 8 -24.13 -8.82 -11.31
N VAL A 9 -23.32 -7.79 -11.55
CA VAL A 9 -23.02 -7.27 -12.88
C VAL A 9 -22.00 -8.17 -13.57
N LYS A 10 -22.31 -8.66 -14.77
CA LYS A 10 -21.34 -9.40 -15.60
C LYS A 10 -20.42 -8.42 -16.32
N VAL A 11 -19.11 -8.55 -16.12
CA VAL A 11 -18.10 -7.68 -16.73
C VAL A 11 -17.10 -8.52 -17.53
N PRO A 12 -16.91 -8.25 -18.84
CA PRO A 12 -15.90 -8.92 -19.64
C PRO A 12 -14.49 -8.75 -19.04
N ALA A 13 -13.63 -9.77 -19.16
CA ALA A 13 -12.29 -9.75 -18.59
C ALA A 13 -11.44 -8.57 -19.09
N GLU A 14 -11.59 -8.22 -20.37
CA GLU A 14 -10.91 -7.07 -20.97
C GLU A 14 -11.35 -5.74 -20.35
N GLN A 15 -12.65 -5.55 -20.15
CA GLN A 15 -13.20 -4.36 -19.50
C GLN A 15 -12.76 -4.28 -18.04
N ALA A 16 -12.77 -5.40 -17.30
CA ALA A 16 -12.30 -5.45 -15.92
C ALA A 16 -10.80 -5.11 -15.83
N ARG A 17 -9.98 -5.62 -16.74
CA ARG A 17 -8.54 -5.30 -16.82
C ARG A 17 -8.32 -3.82 -17.13
N ALA A 18 -9.01 -3.27 -18.12
CA ALA A 18 -8.89 -1.86 -18.49
C ALA A 18 -9.33 -0.94 -17.34
N PHE A 19 -10.41 -1.28 -16.64
CA PHE A 19 -10.83 -0.58 -15.43
C PHE A 19 -9.74 -0.63 -14.34
N LEU A 20 -9.19 -1.81 -14.00
CA LEU A 20 -8.16 -1.93 -12.97
C LEU A 20 -6.89 -1.15 -13.32
N LEU A 21 -6.45 -1.19 -14.57
CA LEU A 21 -5.28 -0.41 -15.00
C LEU A 21 -5.51 1.10 -14.85
N SER A 22 -6.70 1.58 -15.18
CA SER A 22 -7.06 3.00 -15.00
C SER A 22 -7.23 3.36 -13.53
N GLN A 23 -7.92 2.53 -12.74
CA GLN A 23 -8.12 2.71 -11.30
C GLN A 23 -6.78 2.79 -10.55
N HIS A 24 -5.82 1.99 -10.95
CA HIS A 24 -4.47 1.97 -10.35
C HIS A 24 -3.48 2.92 -11.03
N ALA A 25 -3.93 3.84 -11.91
CA ALA A 25 -3.08 4.78 -12.66
C ALA A 25 -1.91 4.09 -13.41
N LEU A 26 -2.16 2.91 -13.97
CA LEU A 26 -1.17 2.10 -14.70
C LEU A 26 -1.43 2.04 -16.22
N ALA A 27 -2.57 2.52 -16.69
CA ALA A 27 -2.86 2.58 -18.12
C ALA A 27 -1.99 3.64 -18.80
N ALA A 28 -2.00 4.86 -18.30
CA ALA A 28 -1.22 5.97 -18.83
C ALA A 28 -0.70 6.86 -17.69
N SER A 29 0.27 7.72 -18.00
CA SER A 29 0.77 8.73 -17.06
C SER A 29 -0.23 9.89 -17.01
N VAL A 30 -1.14 9.86 -16.04
CA VAL A 30 -2.25 10.81 -15.90
C VAL A 30 -1.98 11.90 -14.85
N HIS A 31 -0.99 11.70 -14.01
CA HIS A 31 -0.64 12.64 -12.96
C HIS A 31 0.46 13.60 -13.39
N PRO A 32 0.44 14.87 -12.94
CA PRO A 32 1.53 15.79 -13.18
C PRO A 32 2.84 15.26 -12.54
N PRO A 33 4.02 15.67 -13.03
CA PRO A 33 5.28 15.26 -12.42
C PRO A 33 5.47 15.83 -11.00
N GLY A 34 6.26 15.17 -10.19
CA GLY A 34 6.71 15.66 -8.88
C GLY A 34 5.63 15.60 -7.79
N ALA A 35 5.65 16.58 -6.89
CA ALA A 35 4.88 16.60 -5.65
C ALA A 35 3.37 16.52 -5.86
N GLU A 36 2.82 17.30 -6.78
CA GLU A 36 1.39 17.31 -7.07
C GLU A 36 0.91 15.94 -7.56
N GLY A 37 1.70 15.30 -8.44
CA GLY A 37 1.41 13.98 -8.95
C GLY A 37 1.40 12.91 -7.86
N VAL A 38 2.35 12.95 -6.91
CA VAL A 38 2.38 12.01 -5.77
C VAL A 38 1.16 12.19 -4.88
N ARG A 39 0.75 13.43 -4.61
CA ARG A 39 -0.46 13.73 -3.81
C ARG A 39 -1.73 13.26 -4.51
N ALA A 40 -1.85 13.53 -5.82
CA ALA A 40 -2.97 13.05 -6.62
C ALA A 40 -3.00 11.52 -6.71
N LEU A 41 -1.85 10.88 -6.89
CA LEU A 41 -1.73 9.42 -6.89
C LEU A 41 -2.21 8.81 -5.58
N LEU A 42 -1.78 9.31 -4.42
CA LEU A 42 -2.21 8.77 -3.13
C LEU A 42 -3.73 8.93 -2.93
N ARG A 43 -4.30 10.07 -3.33
CA ARG A 43 -5.77 10.26 -3.29
C ARG A 43 -6.50 9.26 -4.18
N GLN A 44 -5.97 8.92 -5.36
CA GLN A 44 -6.55 7.93 -6.26
C GLN A 44 -6.41 6.50 -5.74
N LEU A 45 -5.22 6.11 -5.27
CA LEU A 45 -4.94 4.75 -4.80
C LEU A 45 -5.51 4.48 -3.40
N ARG A 46 -5.81 5.52 -2.62
CA ARG A 46 -6.24 5.48 -1.21
C ARG A 46 -5.23 4.81 -0.28
N HIS A 47 -4.60 3.71 -0.67
CA HIS A 47 -3.65 2.94 0.13
C HIS A 47 -2.38 2.64 -0.64
N ILE A 48 -1.21 2.95 -0.08
CA ILE A 48 0.10 2.47 -0.55
C ILE A 48 0.73 1.67 0.57
N GLN A 49 0.84 0.36 0.40
CA GLN A 49 1.41 -0.52 1.43
C GLN A 49 2.88 -0.20 1.67
N LEU A 50 3.25 -0.07 2.94
CA LEU A 50 4.62 0.15 3.37
C LEU A 50 5.31 -1.18 3.64
N ASP A 51 6.57 -1.26 3.25
CA ASP A 51 7.46 -2.37 3.52
C ASP A 51 8.88 -1.83 3.74
N PRO A 52 9.65 -2.36 4.71
CA PRO A 52 10.99 -1.88 5.01
C PRO A 52 12.05 -2.30 3.97
N LEU A 53 11.74 -3.28 3.11
CA LEU A 53 12.71 -3.77 2.13
C LEU A 53 12.91 -2.74 1.03
N ASP A 54 14.17 -2.57 0.65
CA ASP A 54 14.63 -1.54 -0.25
C ASP A 54 15.78 -2.05 -1.14
N ALA A 55 15.43 -2.89 -2.10
CA ALA A 55 16.40 -3.40 -3.08
C ALA A 55 16.69 -2.39 -4.21
N ILE A 56 15.64 -1.77 -4.74
CA ILE A 56 15.68 -0.78 -5.84
C ILE A 56 14.74 0.39 -5.57
N GLY A 57 14.46 0.68 -4.32
CA GLY A 57 13.44 1.57 -3.80
C GLY A 57 12.49 0.82 -2.87
N THR A 58 11.93 1.50 -1.88
CA THR A 58 10.86 0.92 -1.04
C THR A 58 9.63 0.62 -1.89
N ASN A 59 8.70 -0.21 -1.39
CA ASN A 59 7.46 -0.45 -2.13
C ASN A 59 6.70 0.85 -2.45
N ALA A 60 6.71 1.82 -1.53
CA ALA A 60 6.07 3.12 -1.78
C ALA A 60 6.77 3.91 -2.90
N ASP A 61 8.11 3.88 -2.96
CA ASP A 61 8.85 4.48 -4.07
C ASP A 61 8.49 3.80 -5.39
N LEU A 62 8.49 2.46 -5.44
CA LEU A 62 8.17 1.71 -6.66
C LEU A 62 6.75 2.00 -7.17
N VAL A 63 5.77 2.09 -6.26
CA VAL A 63 4.40 2.47 -6.61
C VAL A 63 4.35 3.87 -7.24
N ALA A 64 5.05 4.84 -6.65
CA ALA A 64 5.08 6.20 -7.17
C ALA A 64 5.86 6.32 -8.49
N LEU A 65 7.07 5.74 -8.57
CA LEU A 65 7.94 5.76 -9.75
C LEU A 65 7.33 5.08 -10.99
N ALA A 66 6.46 4.09 -10.77
CA ALA A 66 5.74 3.45 -11.86
C ALA A 66 4.66 4.35 -12.50
N ARG A 67 4.25 5.45 -11.84
CA ARG A 67 3.06 6.24 -12.19
C ARG A 67 3.31 7.73 -12.38
N VAL A 68 4.29 8.28 -11.67
CA VAL A 68 4.58 9.72 -11.63
C VAL A 68 5.99 9.98 -12.11
N ASP A 69 6.14 10.93 -13.00
CA ASP A 69 7.45 11.35 -13.53
C ASP A 69 8.14 12.39 -12.64
N GLY A 70 9.43 12.56 -12.85
CA GLY A 70 10.23 13.58 -12.16
C GLY A 70 10.55 13.28 -10.70
N LEU A 71 10.35 12.02 -10.26
CA LEU A 71 10.63 11.59 -8.89
C LEU A 71 12.01 10.95 -8.78
N VAL A 72 12.60 11.09 -7.60
CA VAL A 72 13.72 10.28 -7.13
C VAL A 72 13.32 9.49 -5.89
N ARG A 73 14.11 8.47 -5.55
CA ARG A 73 13.91 7.63 -4.37
C ARG A 73 13.77 8.48 -3.11
N GLY A 74 12.74 8.19 -2.32
CA GLY A 74 12.38 8.93 -1.10
C GLY A 74 11.47 10.14 -1.33
N ASP A 75 11.23 10.58 -2.58
CA ASP A 75 10.36 11.71 -2.87
C ASP A 75 8.92 11.47 -2.44
N VAL A 76 8.46 10.23 -2.48
CA VAL A 76 7.11 9.88 -2.03
C VAL A 76 6.86 10.38 -0.60
N TYR A 77 7.83 10.22 0.29
CA TYR A 77 7.70 10.69 1.67
C TYR A 77 7.88 12.19 1.79
N ARG A 78 8.86 12.78 1.07
CA ARG A 78 9.11 14.24 1.10
C ARG A 78 7.93 15.05 0.59
N HIS A 79 7.18 14.50 -0.38
CA HIS A 79 6.04 15.19 -0.98
C HIS A 79 4.71 14.97 -0.24
N LEU A 80 4.64 13.92 0.58
CA LEU A 80 3.44 13.59 1.35
C LEU A 80 3.51 14.07 2.80
N TYR A 81 4.71 14.17 3.38
CA TYR A 81 4.87 14.62 4.77
C TYR A 81 5.47 16.02 4.85
N PRO A 82 5.02 16.82 5.82
CA PRO A 82 3.76 16.71 6.55
C PRO A 82 2.56 17.14 5.69
N GLY A 83 1.35 16.93 6.18
CA GLY A 83 0.12 17.55 5.69
C GLY A 83 -0.71 16.73 4.71
N HIS A 84 -0.13 15.86 3.90
CA HIS A 84 -0.86 15.18 2.82
C HIS A 84 -1.11 13.69 3.05
N ALA A 85 -0.42 13.08 4.00
CA ALA A 85 -0.54 11.66 4.33
C ALA A 85 -0.26 11.39 5.80
N PHE A 86 -0.70 10.23 6.26
CA PHE A 86 -0.29 9.61 7.51
C PHE A 86 -0.12 8.10 7.30
N GLU A 87 0.55 7.43 8.25
CA GLU A 87 0.68 5.97 8.26
C GLU A 87 -0.34 5.37 9.21
N HIS A 88 -1.00 4.28 8.82
CA HIS A 88 -1.81 3.48 9.74
C HIS A 88 -2.06 2.06 9.19
N TRP A 89 -2.75 1.23 9.99
CA TRP A 89 -3.21 -0.08 9.59
C TRP A 89 -4.42 0.02 8.67
N ALA A 90 -4.26 -0.40 7.42
CA ALA A 90 -5.32 -0.56 6.45
C ALA A 90 -5.24 -1.96 5.83
N LYS A 91 -4.73 -2.12 4.58
CA LYS A 91 -4.24 -3.43 4.16
C LYS A 91 -2.77 -3.53 4.60
N GLU A 92 -2.52 -4.08 5.78
CA GLU A 92 -1.27 -3.95 6.52
C GLU A 92 -0.94 -2.48 6.84
N ARG A 93 0.31 -2.16 7.17
CA ARG A 93 0.75 -0.77 7.35
C ARG A 93 0.80 -0.06 5.99
N CYS A 94 0.06 1.02 5.87
CA CYS A 94 -0.05 1.79 4.63
C CYS A 94 0.23 3.29 4.85
N LEU A 95 0.65 3.95 3.78
CA LEU A 95 0.40 5.38 3.59
C LEU A 95 -1.06 5.55 3.21
N LEU A 96 -1.73 6.49 3.87
CA LEU A 96 -3.11 6.85 3.68
C LEU A 96 -3.19 8.35 3.41
N PRO A 97 -4.11 8.83 2.57
CA PRO A 97 -4.30 10.25 2.36
C PRO A 97 -4.81 10.92 3.63
N ALA A 98 -4.44 12.18 3.83
CA ALA A 98 -4.74 12.92 5.05
C ALA A 98 -6.25 12.98 5.37
N ASP A 99 -7.12 13.01 4.35
CA ASP A 99 -8.58 13.04 4.52
C ASP A 99 -9.15 11.80 5.24
N ALA A 100 -8.42 10.67 5.22
CA ALA A 100 -8.79 9.47 5.96
C ALA A 100 -8.51 9.57 7.47
N PHE A 101 -7.73 10.57 7.93
CA PHE A 101 -7.26 10.63 9.31
C PHE A 101 -8.40 10.71 10.34
N ALA A 102 -9.43 11.49 10.08
CA ALA A 102 -10.58 11.63 10.97
C ALA A 102 -11.23 10.29 11.33
N HIS A 103 -11.36 9.39 10.34
CA HIS A 103 -11.94 8.05 10.52
C HIS A 103 -11.09 7.17 11.43
N TYR A 104 -9.76 7.24 11.28
CA TYR A 104 -8.83 6.48 12.11
C TYR A 104 -8.73 7.01 13.53
N ARG A 105 -8.72 8.33 13.72
CA ARG A 105 -8.66 8.97 15.03
C ARG A 105 -9.85 8.56 15.90
N GLU A 106 -11.06 8.64 15.40
CA GLU A 106 -12.26 8.25 16.15
C GLU A 106 -12.27 6.75 16.48
N ARG A 107 -11.75 5.91 15.58
CA ARG A 107 -11.70 4.47 15.75
C ARG A 107 -10.55 3.98 16.63
N SER A 108 -9.45 4.72 16.69
CA SER A 108 -8.19 4.28 17.32
C SER A 108 -8.32 4.05 18.83
N LEU A 109 -9.28 4.69 19.48
CA LEU A 109 -9.52 4.55 20.93
C LEU A 109 -10.15 3.21 21.30
N GLU A 110 -10.92 2.59 20.40
CA GLU A 110 -11.73 1.41 20.66
C GLU A 110 -11.28 0.16 19.88
N ALA A 111 -10.47 0.33 18.84
CA ALA A 111 -10.13 -0.75 17.95
C ALA A 111 -9.15 -1.77 18.56
N PRO A 112 -9.39 -3.07 18.36
CA PRO A 112 -8.40 -4.10 18.65
C PRO A 112 -7.35 -4.14 17.53
N TRP A 113 -6.55 -3.07 17.39
CA TRP A 113 -5.42 -3.08 16.50
C TRP A 113 -4.42 -4.15 16.90
N TRP A 114 -3.72 -4.72 15.92
CA TRP A 114 -2.81 -5.83 16.10
C TRP A 114 -1.86 -5.63 17.32
N ARG A 115 -1.97 -6.50 18.31
CA ARG A 115 -1.22 -6.50 19.57
C ARG A 115 -1.24 -5.16 20.35
N HIS A 116 -2.21 -4.30 20.11
CA HIS A 116 -2.30 -3.01 20.81
C HIS A 116 -2.51 -3.21 22.32
N ALA A 117 -3.46 -4.04 22.71
CA ALA A 117 -3.73 -4.34 24.13
C ALA A 117 -2.49 -4.94 24.83
N THR A 118 -1.77 -5.83 24.17
CA THR A 118 -0.55 -6.44 24.72
C THR A 118 0.54 -5.40 24.94
N ARG A 119 0.69 -4.42 24.04
CA ARG A 119 1.65 -3.31 24.21
C ARG A 119 1.30 -2.45 25.40
N ILE A 120 0.05 -2.07 25.55
CA ILE A 120 -0.42 -1.26 26.67
C ILE A 120 -0.16 -1.96 28.00
N GLN A 121 -0.39 -3.27 28.10
CA GLN A 121 -0.15 -4.04 29.31
C GLN A 121 1.33 -4.10 29.72
N ARG A 122 2.26 -3.97 28.76
CA ARG A 122 3.71 -4.03 29.01
C ARG A 122 4.32 -2.66 29.30
N LEU A 123 3.57 -1.57 29.09
CA LEU A 123 4.07 -0.20 29.29
C LEU A 123 3.45 0.44 30.52
N PRO A 124 4.27 1.00 31.45
CA PRO A 124 3.76 1.91 32.46
C PRO A 124 3.06 3.11 31.82
N ALA A 125 1.88 3.47 32.33
CA ALA A 125 1.13 4.62 31.82
C ALA A 125 1.92 5.95 31.88
N ALA A 126 2.83 6.06 32.84
CA ALA A 126 3.74 7.20 32.97
C ALA A 126 4.67 7.36 31.77
N VAL A 127 5.16 6.24 31.18
CA VAL A 127 6.03 6.27 30.00
C VAL A 127 5.26 6.77 28.76
N LEU A 128 4.03 6.30 28.57
CA LEU A 128 3.19 6.79 27.47
C LEU A 128 2.96 8.29 27.54
N ARG A 129 2.68 8.77 28.76
CA ARG A 129 2.45 10.19 29.01
C ARG A 129 3.71 11.02 28.77
N ALA A 130 4.85 10.60 29.32
CA ALA A 130 6.12 11.31 29.17
C ALA A 130 6.54 11.40 27.69
N VAL A 131 6.41 10.32 26.92
CA VAL A 131 6.74 10.32 25.48
C VAL A 131 5.80 11.24 24.69
N LEU A 132 4.50 11.26 25.02
CA LEU A 132 3.56 12.17 24.37
C LEU A 132 3.88 13.64 24.69
N GLU A 133 4.08 13.98 25.97
CA GLU A 133 4.45 15.33 26.42
C GLU A 133 5.75 15.82 25.75
N GLU A 134 6.75 14.94 25.59
CA GLU A 134 8.01 15.28 24.94
C GLU A 134 7.80 15.56 23.42
N VAL A 135 6.99 14.77 22.74
CA VAL A 135 6.61 15.02 21.33
C VAL A 135 5.76 16.30 21.20
N GLU A 136 4.85 16.56 22.13
CA GLU A 136 4.05 17.79 22.16
C GLU A 136 4.93 19.03 22.35
N ALA A 137 5.91 18.95 23.23
CA ALA A 137 6.79 20.09 23.55
C ALA A 137 7.83 20.36 22.46
N HIS A 138 8.42 19.30 21.87
CA HIS A 138 9.64 19.42 21.06
C HIS A 138 9.55 18.80 19.67
N GLY A 139 8.39 18.18 19.30
CA GLY A 139 8.25 17.55 17.98
C GLY A 139 8.41 18.50 16.79
N PRO A 140 8.77 17.94 15.63
CA PRO A 140 8.83 16.51 15.32
C PRO A 140 10.13 15.83 15.79
N LEU A 141 10.02 14.65 16.43
CA LEU A 141 11.15 13.88 16.98
C LEU A 141 11.21 12.46 16.38
N SER A 142 12.41 11.94 16.23
CA SER A 142 12.66 10.51 15.98
C SER A 142 12.77 9.73 17.28
N ALA A 143 12.67 8.40 17.24
CA ALA A 143 12.86 7.54 18.40
C ALA A 143 14.23 7.69 19.07
N ALA A 144 15.25 8.12 18.33
CA ALA A 144 16.60 8.32 18.84
C ALA A 144 16.78 9.67 19.57
N GLU A 145 15.92 10.64 19.28
CA GLU A 145 15.95 11.98 19.90
C GLU A 145 15.13 12.04 21.20
N LEU A 146 14.25 11.04 21.44
CA LEU A 146 13.43 10.93 22.64
C LEU A 146 14.21 10.34 23.82
N THR A 147 13.79 10.71 25.01
CA THR A 147 14.29 10.16 26.28
C THR A 147 14.16 8.63 26.30
N ASP A 148 15.23 7.94 26.74
CA ASP A 148 15.21 6.48 26.89
C ASP A 148 14.53 6.11 28.22
N HIS A 149 13.37 5.48 28.15
CA HIS A 149 12.60 5.00 29.29
C HIS A 149 12.92 3.55 29.68
N GLY A 150 14.07 3.02 29.23
CA GLY A 150 14.52 1.68 29.57
C GLY A 150 13.94 0.57 28.70
N ALA A 151 14.05 -0.65 29.18
CA ALA A 151 13.67 -1.86 28.46
C ALA A 151 12.33 -2.42 28.93
N VAL A 152 11.59 -3.01 28.01
CA VAL A 152 10.35 -3.75 28.25
C VAL A 152 10.41 -5.13 27.61
N GLU A 153 9.51 -6.02 28.02
CA GLU A 153 9.36 -7.32 27.38
C GLU A 153 8.94 -7.16 25.93
N PRO A 154 9.65 -7.77 24.95
CA PRO A 154 9.33 -7.64 23.54
C PRO A 154 8.03 -8.34 23.21
N LEU A 155 7.36 -7.87 22.15
CA LEU A 155 6.27 -8.62 21.52
C LEU A 155 6.87 -9.76 20.71
N ASP A 156 6.97 -10.93 21.33
CA ASP A 156 7.49 -12.11 20.64
C ASP A 156 6.51 -12.59 19.56
N TRP A 157 6.96 -12.60 18.33
CA TRP A 157 6.28 -13.21 17.18
C TRP A 157 7.22 -14.07 16.33
N SER A 158 8.49 -14.13 16.71
CA SER A 158 9.54 -14.84 15.96
C SER A 158 10.48 -15.67 16.85
N GLY A 159 10.15 -15.89 18.12
CA GLY A 159 11.02 -16.59 19.07
C GLY A 159 12.22 -15.76 19.57
N TRP A 160 12.29 -14.46 19.24
CA TRP A 160 13.35 -13.57 19.72
C TRP A 160 13.13 -13.22 21.19
N LYS A 161 14.11 -13.59 22.03
CA LYS A 161 14.09 -13.42 23.48
C LYS A 161 14.89 -12.19 23.96
N GLY A 162 15.00 -11.13 23.15
CA GLY A 162 15.66 -9.89 23.54
C GLY A 162 14.80 -8.96 24.39
N THR A 163 15.27 -7.74 24.61
CA THR A 163 14.49 -6.64 25.20
C THR A 163 14.07 -5.65 24.11
N ALA A 164 12.92 -5.02 24.27
CA ALA A 164 12.46 -3.91 23.45
C ALA A 164 12.63 -2.60 24.23
N LYS A 165 12.88 -1.49 23.53
CA LYS A 165 12.90 -0.17 24.16
C LYS A 165 11.48 0.28 24.51
N ALA A 166 11.27 0.73 25.75
CA ALA A 166 9.99 1.25 26.23
C ALA A 166 9.53 2.44 25.38
N THR A 167 10.43 3.37 25.04
CA THR A 167 10.16 4.52 24.17
C THR A 167 9.65 4.10 22.80
N SER A 168 10.27 3.11 22.15
CA SER A 168 9.83 2.61 20.85
C SER A 168 8.45 1.94 20.90
N MET A 169 8.18 1.21 22.00
CA MET A 169 6.86 0.60 22.20
C MET A 169 5.80 1.66 22.51
N ALA A 170 6.13 2.71 23.25
CA ALA A 170 5.26 3.85 23.52
C ALA A 170 4.88 4.57 22.22
N LEU A 171 5.86 4.84 21.35
CA LEU A 171 5.60 5.41 20.01
C LEU A 171 4.63 4.56 19.19
N GLU A 172 4.75 3.23 19.20
CA GLU A 172 3.81 2.35 18.48
C GLU A 172 2.39 2.39 19.10
N VAL A 173 2.26 2.54 20.42
CA VAL A 173 0.94 2.70 21.07
C VAL A 173 0.32 4.05 20.71
N LEU A 174 1.05 5.14 20.89
CA LEU A 174 0.59 6.49 20.62
C LEU A 174 0.24 6.68 19.13
N TRP A 175 1.09 6.16 18.23
CA TRP A 175 0.84 6.15 16.80
C TRP A 175 -0.43 5.34 16.45
N THR A 176 -0.63 4.17 17.05
CA THR A 176 -1.82 3.33 16.81
C THR A 176 -3.10 4.02 17.30
N ARG A 177 -3.00 4.83 18.35
CA ARG A 177 -4.10 5.64 18.89
C ARG A 177 -4.35 6.93 18.10
N CYS A 178 -3.51 7.27 17.14
CA CYS A 178 -3.52 8.57 16.49
C CYS A 178 -3.22 9.76 17.43
N ASP A 179 -2.63 9.52 18.62
CA ASP A 179 -2.14 10.60 19.50
C ASP A 179 -0.95 11.31 18.87
N ILE A 180 -0.13 10.56 18.12
CA ILE A 180 0.95 11.06 17.26
C ILE A 180 0.84 10.46 15.87
N VAL A 181 1.47 11.12 14.88
CA VAL A 181 1.56 10.64 13.49
C VAL A 181 3.00 10.69 12.99
N VAL A 182 3.30 9.86 12.00
CA VAL A 182 4.55 9.98 11.25
C VAL A 182 4.43 11.18 10.32
N CYS A 183 5.27 12.19 10.52
CA CYS A 183 5.28 13.45 9.78
C CYS A 183 6.52 13.65 8.92
N GLY A 184 7.44 12.69 8.91
CA GLY A 184 8.68 12.75 8.13
C GLY A 184 9.55 11.51 8.31
N ARG A 185 10.61 11.47 7.52
CA ARG A 185 11.66 10.47 7.60
C ARG A 185 13.03 11.12 7.42
N GLY A 186 14.00 10.69 8.19
CA GLY A 186 15.38 11.20 8.15
C GLY A 186 16.38 10.10 8.45
N ALA A 187 17.64 10.47 8.66
CA ALA A 187 18.72 9.53 9.01
C ALA A 187 18.40 8.72 10.29
N GLY A 188 17.68 9.33 11.26
CA GLY A 188 17.19 8.67 12.48
C GLY A 188 15.92 7.83 12.31
N GLY A 189 15.45 7.61 11.09
CA GLY A 189 14.22 6.87 10.79
C GLY A 189 12.98 7.76 10.71
N LYS A 190 11.86 7.28 11.26
CA LYS A 190 10.60 8.02 11.30
C LYS A 190 10.67 9.19 12.26
N ARG A 191 10.06 10.31 11.88
CA ARG A 191 9.82 11.46 12.75
C ARG A 191 8.34 11.52 13.11
N TYR A 192 8.06 11.74 14.38
CA TYR A 192 6.72 11.75 14.95
C TYR A 192 6.37 13.15 15.44
N ASP A 193 5.13 13.54 15.21
CA ASP A 193 4.59 14.78 15.72
C ASP A 193 3.10 14.62 16.07
N VAL A 194 2.55 15.59 16.80
CA VAL A 194 1.12 15.60 17.11
C VAL A 194 0.28 15.95 15.88
N PRO A 195 -0.94 15.39 15.76
CA PRO A 195 -1.76 15.56 14.56
C PRO A 195 -2.08 17.02 14.21
N HIS A 196 -2.29 17.88 15.18
CA HIS A 196 -2.64 19.28 14.92
C HIS A 196 -1.52 20.11 14.28
N ARG A 197 -0.24 19.68 14.42
CA ARG A 197 0.90 20.26 13.70
C ARG A 197 1.19 19.55 12.38
N ALA A 198 1.12 18.21 12.38
CA ALA A 198 1.47 17.43 11.21
C ALA A 198 0.36 17.36 10.14
N LEU A 199 -0.91 17.49 10.54
CA LEU A 199 -2.09 17.39 9.69
C LEU A 199 -3.11 18.49 10.03
N PRO A 200 -2.73 19.80 10.00
CA PRO A 200 -3.53 20.90 10.56
C PRO A 200 -4.92 21.01 9.94
N GLU A 201 -5.08 20.69 8.65
CA GLU A 201 -6.36 20.82 7.94
C GLU A 201 -7.39 19.76 8.35
N VAL A 202 -6.93 18.57 8.78
CA VAL A 202 -7.82 17.42 9.03
C VAL A 202 -7.81 16.92 10.47
N ALA A 203 -6.88 17.38 11.30
CA ALA A 203 -6.73 16.91 12.68
C ALA A 203 -7.99 17.09 13.56
N ARG A 204 -8.86 18.03 13.23
CA ARG A 204 -10.09 18.33 13.98
C ARG A 204 -11.37 18.01 13.19
N VAL A 205 -11.25 17.48 11.98
CA VAL A 205 -12.40 17.11 11.16
C VAL A 205 -13.11 15.92 11.79
N SER A 206 -14.46 15.95 11.84
CA SER A 206 -15.27 14.80 12.26
C SER A 206 -15.58 13.89 11.07
N PRO A 207 -15.54 12.56 11.22
CA PRO A 207 -15.94 11.63 10.15
C PRO A 207 -17.48 11.56 9.95
N GLY A 208 -18.25 12.24 10.80
CA GLY A 208 -19.72 12.23 10.75
C GLY A 208 -20.37 11.01 11.41
N TYR A 209 -19.59 10.18 12.10
CA TYR A 209 -20.05 9.03 12.88
C TYR A 209 -19.09 8.76 14.06
N THR A 210 -19.56 8.04 15.07
CA THR A 210 -18.77 7.67 16.27
C THR A 210 -18.81 6.17 16.56
N THR A 211 -19.55 5.38 15.76
CA THR A 211 -19.73 3.95 15.99
C THR A 211 -18.72 3.10 15.23
N GLU A 212 -18.44 1.91 15.77
CA GLU A 212 -17.62 0.90 15.07
C GLU A 212 -18.22 0.53 13.71
N GLU A 213 -19.54 0.39 13.63
CA GLU A 213 -20.22 0.10 12.37
C GLU A 213 -19.96 1.20 11.33
N GLY A 214 -20.04 2.47 11.72
CA GLY A 214 -19.73 3.61 10.86
C GLY A 214 -18.32 3.51 10.30
N PHE A 215 -17.34 3.19 11.13
CA PHE A 215 -15.97 2.96 10.69
C PHE A 215 -15.86 1.77 9.72
N LEU A 216 -16.47 0.63 10.03
CA LEU A 216 -16.39 -0.57 9.17
C LEU A 216 -17.05 -0.35 7.81
N ARG A 217 -18.16 0.38 7.75
CA ARG A 217 -18.84 0.79 6.50
C ARG A 217 -17.91 1.66 5.65
N TRP A 218 -17.28 2.65 6.26
CA TRP A 218 -16.29 3.49 5.59
C TRP A 218 -15.07 2.68 5.15
N ALA A 219 -14.48 1.88 6.04
CA ALA A 219 -13.25 1.13 5.77
C ALA A 219 -13.43 0.07 4.66
N LEU A 220 -14.62 -0.57 4.57
CA LEU A 220 -14.91 -1.49 3.47
C LEU A 220 -14.99 -0.75 2.13
N ARG A 221 -15.67 0.41 2.09
CA ARG A 221 -15.75 1.24 0.88
C ARG A 221 -14.35 1.71 0.44
N GLU A 222 -13.54 2.21 1.36
CA GLU A 222 -12.14 2.59 1.10
C GLU A 222 -11.31 1.42 0.56
N ARG A 223 -11.50 0.22 1.13
CA ARG A 223 -10.80 -0.99 0.66
C ARG A 223 -11.23 -1.37 -0.76
N VAL A 224 -12.52 -1.29 -1.06
CA VAL A 224 -13.04 -1.56 -2.41
C VAL A 224 -12.54 -0.50 -3.40
N GLU A 225 -12.51 0.76 -3.00
CA GLU A 225 -11.95 1.86 -3.80
C GLU A 225 -10.47 1.62 -4.10
N ALA A 226 -9.68 1.27 -3.09
CA ALA A 226 -8.24 1.01 -3.24
C ALA A 226 -7.95 -0.24 -4.09
N ALA A 227 -8.79 -1.27 -4.01
CA ALA A 227 -8.61 -2.51 -4.77
C ALA A 227 -9.18 -2.44 -6.21
N GLY A 228 -10.12 -1.51 -6.46
CA GLY A 228 -10.92 -1.46 -7.68
C GLY A 228 -11.93 -2.63 -7.79
N LEU A 229 -11.44 -3.86 -7.73
CA LEU A 229 -12.23 -5.09 -7.63
C LEU A 229 -11.74 -5.88 -6.41
N LEU A 230 -12.54 -5.94 -5.35
CA LEU A 230 -12.23 -6.67 -4.12
C LEU A 230 -12.92 -8.03 -4.15
N SER A 231 -12.15 -9.13 -4.26
CA SER A 231 -12.69 -10.49 -4.23
C SER A 231 -13.43 -10.76 -2.92
N ARG A 232 -14.61 -11.38 -2.99
CA ARG A 232 -15.34 -11.90 -1.81
C ARG A 232 -14.69 -13.15 -1.21
N GLY A 233 -13.78 -13.79 -1.92
CA GLY A 233 -12.97 -14.89 -1.41
C GLY A 233 -11.96 -14.44 -0.35
N ALA A 234 -11.55 -15.37 0.52
CA ALA A 234 -10.50 -15.11 1.50
C ALA A 234 -9.16 -14.80 0.81
N GLY A 235 -8.36 -13.93 1.43
CA GLY A 235 -7.04 -13.56 0.94
C GLY A 235 -6.46 -12.33 1.64
N ALA A 236 -5.20 -12.04 1.35
CA ALA A 236 -4.47 -10.92 1.94
C ALA A 236 -5.10 -9.54 1.64
N HIS A 237 -5.92 -9.43 0.60
CA HIS A 237 -6.68 -8.21 0.28
C HIS A 237 -7.75 -7.87 1.34
N TRP A 238 -8.11 -8.81 2.23
CA TRP A 238 -8.97 -8.59 3.39
C TRP A 238 -8.22 -8.35 4.70
N SER A 239 -6.89 -8.29 4.67
CA SER A 239 -6.11 -8.01 5.89
C SER A 239 -6.69 -6.82 6.65
N MET A 240 -6.76 -6.90 7.98
CA MET A 240 -7.39 -5.95 8.92
C MET A 240 -8.93 -5.83 8.81
N LEU A 241 -9.56 -6.40 7.76
CA LEU A 241 -11.02 -6.43 7.56
C LEU A 241 -11.57 -7.87 7.43
N SER A 242 -10.79 -8.89 7.82
CA SER A 242 -11.20 -10.29 7.68
C SER A 242 -12.56 -10.62 8.33
N PRO A 243 -12.94 -10.11 9.53
CA PRO A 243 -14.26 -10.33 10.10
C PRO A 243 -15.38 -9.75 9.24
N VAL A 244 -15.16 -8.61 8.62
CA VAL A 244 -16.14 -7.91 7.76
C VAL A 244 -16.49 -8.75 6.53
N ARG A 245 -15.53 -9.49 5.98
CA ARG A 245 -15.75 -10.33 4.80
C ARG A 245 -16.91 -11.34 4.96
N GLY A 246 -17.04 -11.92 6.14
CA GLY A 246 -18.06 -12.94 6.44
C GLY A 246 -19.33 -12.40 7.09
N SER A 247 -19.42 -11.08 7.34
CA SER A 247 -20.58 -10.43 7.90
C SER A 247 -21.60 -10.06 6.82
N GLU A 248 -22.76 -9.53 7.22
CA GLU A 248 -23.80 -9.01 6.31
C GLU A 248 -23.42 -7.66 5.69
N LEU A 249 -22.38 -6.99 6.20
CA LEU A 249 -22.03 -5.63 5.79
C LEU A 249 -21.74 -5.48 4.28
N PRO A 250 -20.98 -6.39 3.61
CA PRO A 250 -20.81 -6.32 2.16
C PRO A 250 -22.13 -6.32 1.39
N ASP A 251 -23.07 -7.18 1.76
CA ASP A 251 -24.38 -7.31 1.13
C ASP A 251 -25.26 -6.07 1.41
N THR A 252 -25.21 -5.56 2.62
CA THR A 252 -25.88 -4.31 3.00
C THR A 252 -25.42 -3.15 2.15
N LEU A 253 -24.11 -2.96 1.95
CA LEU A 253 -23.59 -1.88 1.12
C LEU A 253 -23.94 -2.03 -0.36
N VAL A 254 -24.05 -3.26 -0.86
CA VAL A 254 -24.56 -3.52 -2.22
C VAL A 254 -26.05 -3.21 -2.33
N ALA A 255 -26.87 -3.62 -1.36
CA ALA A 255 -28.31 -3.33 -1.33
C ALA A 255 -28.60 -1.82 -1.20
N GLU A 256 -27.72 -1.07 -0.57
CA GLU A 256 -27.81 0.40 -0.46
C GLU A 256 -27.30 1.13 -1.71
N GLY A 257 -26.68 0.43 -2.67
CA GLY A 257 -26.11 1.01 -3.88
C GLY A 257 -24.78 1.75 -3.64
N LEU A 258 -24.11 1.50 -2.51
CA LEU A 258 -22.81 2.07 -2.17
C LEU A 258 -21.65 1.25 -2.74
N LEU A 259 -21.90 -0.02 -3.05
CA LEU A 259 -21.03 -0.93 -3.78
C LEU A 259 -21.81 -1.66 -4.87
N GLU A 260 -21.11 -2.20 -5.86
CA GLU A 260 -21.68 -3.09 -6.86
C GLU A 260 -21.07 -4.48 -6.74
N GLU A 261 -21.89 -5.54 -6.90
CA GLU A 261 -21.36 -6.90 -7.01
C GLU A 261 -21.06 -7.25 -8.47
N VAL A 262 -19.86 -7.80 -8.72
CA VAL A 262 -19.35 -8.09 -10.07
C VAL A 262 -18.99 -9.56 -10.21
N VAL A 263 -19.29 -10.15 -11.35
CA VAL A 263 -18.83 -11.47 -11.78
C VAL A 263 -18.08 -11.37 -13.10
N LEU A 264 -16.95 -12.10 -13.15
CA LEU A 264 -16.14 -12.21 -14.37
C LEU A 264 -16.47 -13.52 -15.09
N PRO A 265 -16.55 -13.55 -16.42
CA PRO A 265 -16.79 -14.77 -17.18
C PRO A 265 -15.75 -15.87 -16.86
N GLY A 266 -16.24 -17.11 -16.68
CA GLY A 266 -15.38 -18.26 -16.36
C GLY A 266 -14.85 -18.29 -14.91
N ALA A 267 -15.28 -17.37 -14.04
CA ALA A 267 -14.93 -17.37 -12.63
C ALA A 267 -16.12 -17.75 -11.75
N SER A 268 -15.89 -18.57 -10.73
CA SER A 268 -16.85 -18.80 -9.64
C SER A 268 -16.83 -17.69 -8.60
N ARG A 269 -15.79 -16.84 -8.61
CA ARG A 269 -15.58 -15.77 -7.63
C ARG A 269 -16.42 -14.55 -7.98
N ARG A 270 -16.97 -13.92 -6.92
CA ARG A 270 -17.62 -12.62 -6.98
C ARG A 270 -16.69 -11.56 -6.43
N TYR A 271 -16.87 -10.33 -6.91
CA TYR A 271 -16.07 -9.17 -6.53
C TYR A 271 -16.99 -8.02 -6.12
N LEU A 272 -16.52 -7.20 -5.20
CA LEU A 272 -17.12 -5.91 -4.90
C LEU A 272 -16.37 -4.85 -5.71
N ALA A 273 -17.12 -3.96 -6.34
CA ALA A 273 -16.62 -2.80 -7.05
C ALA A 273 -17.17 -1.51 -6.44
N PRO A 274 -16.50 -0.36 -6.60
CA PRO A 274 -17.08 0.93 -6.24
C PRO A 274 -18.38 1.19 -7.01
N ALA A 275 -19.35 1.85 -6.37
CA ALA A 275 -20.56 2.24 -7.05
C ALA A 275 -20.25 3.11 -8.29
N GLY A 276 -20.93 2.85 -9.39
CA GLY A 276 -20.73 3.58 -10.65
C GLY A 276 -19.38 3.32 -11.34
N PHE A 277 -18.66 2.26 -10.98
CA PHE A 277 -17.33 1.98 -11.54
C PHE A 277 -17.32 1.88 -13.08
N ARG A 278 -18.44 1.45 -13.71
CA ARG A 278 -18.57 1.35 -15.17
C ARG A 278 -18.63 2.70 -15.88
N SER A 279 -19.00 3.75 -15.16
CA SER A 279 -19.03 5.13 -15.68
C SER A 279 -17.72 5.88 -15.48
N ARG A 280 -16.74 5.26 -14.81
CA ARG A 280 -15.43 5.87 -14.62
C ARG A 280 -14.65 5.90 -15.92
N PRO A 281 -13.88 6.97 -16.18
CA PRO A 281 -13.01 7.04 -17.36
C PRO A 281 -12.03 5.87 -17.40
N VAL A 282 -11.97 5.20 -18.54
CA VAL A 282 -11.01 4.14 -18.81
C VAL A 282 -10.00 4.64 -19.84
N MET A 283 -8.73 4.62 -19.47
CA MET A 283 -7.63 5.07 -20.32
C MET A 283 -7.07 3.91 -21.14
N ALA A 284 -6.71 4.16 -22.37
CA ALA A 284 -5.93 3.20 -23.17
C ALA A 284 -4.52 3.07 -22.60
N PRO A 285 -3.96 1.84 -22.55
CA PRO A 285 -2.57 1.64 -22.12
C PRO A 285 -1.58 2.36 -23.04
N ASP A 286 -0.66 3.13 -22.45
CA ASP A 286 0.45 3.72 -23.16
C ASP A 286 1.55 2.68 -23.52
N ALA A 287 2.57 3.12 -24.26
CA ALA A 287 3.70 2.27 -24.68
C ALA A 287 4.78 2.13 -23.59
N ARG A 288 4.62 2.77 -22.44
CA ARG A 288 5.61 2.79 -21.38
C ARG A 288 5.68 1.43 -20.66
N MET A 289 6.88 0.87 -20.53
CA MET A 289 7.09 -0.25 -19.61
C MET A 289 7.29 0.26 -18.18
N ARG A 290 6.62 -0.38 -17.23
CA ARG A 290 6.63 -0.04 -15.80
C ARG A 290 7.17 -1.19 -14.96
N ILE A 291 8.02 -0.87 -14.00
CA ILE A 291 8.52 -1.81 -12.98
C ILE A 291 7.59 -1.66 -11.77
N LEU A 292 6.85 -2.71 -11.41
CA LEU A 292 5.92 -2.68 -10.29
C LEU A 292 6.57 -3.21 -9.02
N GLY A 293 6.24 -2.60 -7.88
CA GLY A 293 6.64 -3.12 -6.58
C GLY A 293 5.97 -4.46 -6.26
N PRO A 294 6.59 -5.32 -5.43
CA PRO A 294 6.00 -6.61 -5.04
C PRO A 294 4.65 -6.51 -4.33
N LEU A 295 4.38 -5.38 -3.70
CA LEU A 295 3.17 -5.09 -2.96
C LEU A 295 2.33 -3.98 -3.61
N ASP A 296 2.52 -3.78 -4.91
CA ASP A 296 1.70 -2.86 -5.70
C ASP A 296 0.20 -3.19 -5.54
N PRO A 297 -0.69 -2.20 -5.42
CA PRO A 297 -2.13 -2.42 -5.26
C PRO A 297 -2.73 -3.35 -6.31
N LEU A 298 -2.28 -3.30 -7.57
CA LEU A 298 -2.72 -4.21 -8.62
C LEU A 298 -2.48 -5.70 -8.28
N LEU A 299 -1.45 -6.00 -7.47
CA LEU A 299 -1.03 -7.37 -7.15
C LEU A 299 -1.65 -7.92 -5.85
N TRP A 300 -2.54 -7.20 -5.18
CA TRP A 300 -3.10 -7.62 -3.90
C TRP A 300 -3.94 -8.90 -3.98
N ASP A 301 -4.74 -9.06 -5.04
CA ASP A 301 -5.45 -10.31 -5.33
C ASP A 301 -4.74 -11.06 -6.46
N ARG A 302 -3.87 -12.00 -6.09
CA ARG A 302 -3.08 -12.80 -7.04
C ARG A 302 -3.93 -13.68 -7.94
N ALA A 303 -5.08 -14.13 -7.45
CA ALA A 303 -5.99 -14.95 -8.26
C ALA A 303 -6.68 -14.10 -9.33
N LEU A 304 -7.07 -12.86 -9.01
CA LEU A 304 -7.59 -11.90 -9.98
C LEU A 304 -6.53 -11.53 -11.02
N VAL A 305 -5.28 -11.29 -10.59
CA VAL A 305 -4.17 -11.03 -11.50
C VAL A 305 -3.94 -12.22 -12.45
N LYS A 306 -3.94 -13.45 -11.94
CA LYS A 306 -3.82 -14.64 -12.78
C LYS A 306 -4.98 -14.75 -13.78
N GLN A 307 -6.20 -14.47 -13.35
CA GLN A 307 -7.39 -14.54 -14.20
C GLN A 307 -7.40 -13.48 -15.31
N LEU A 308 -7.06 -12.22 -14.97
CA LEU A 308 -7.18 -11.10 -15.92
C LEU A 308 -5.94 -10.91 -16.80
N PHE A 309 -4.76 -11.24 -16.30
CA PHE A 309 -3.49 -11.01 -17.00
C PHE A 309 -2.76 -12.28 -17.40
N GLY A 310 -3.25 -13.47 -17.01
CA GLY A 310 -2.55 -14.74 -17.22
C GLY A 310 -1.23 -14.84 -16.44
N PHE A 311 -1.00 -13.94 -15.48
CA PHE A 311 0.28 -13.78 -14.79
C PHE A 311 0.22 -14.36 -13.38
N GLU A 312 1.01 -15.38 -13.14
CA GLU A 312 1.13 -16.00 -11.82
C GLU A 312 2.22 -15.29 -11.00
N TYR A 313 1.82 -14.64 -9.92
CA TYR A 313 2.73 -13.89 -9.06
C TYR A 313 2.76 -14.44 -7.64
N VAL A 314 3.96 -14.65 -7.11
CA VAL A 314 4.21 -15.00 -5.71
C VAL A 314 5.39 -14.16 -5.23
N TRP A 315 5.21 -13.47 -4.11
CA TRP A 315 6.31 -12.79 -3.44
C TRP A 315 7.01 -13.78 -2.51
N GLU A 316 8.28 -14.10 -2.83
CA GLU A 316 9.00 -15.23 -2.22
C GLU A 316 10.01 -14.80 -1.14
N VAL A 317 9.93 -13.56 -0.68
CA VAL A 317 10.87 -12.97 0.27
C VAL A 317 11.05 -13.79 1.56
N TYR A 318 9.98 -14.42 2.04
CA TYR A 318 10.00 -15.25 3.25
C TYR A 318 10.36 -16.72 3.01
N LYS A 319 10.49 -17.13 1.75
CA LYS A 319 10.91 -18.49 1.44
C LYS A 319 12.44 -18.63 1.58
N PRO A 320 12.95 -19.77 2.10
CA PRO A 320 14.35 -20.09 1.99
C PRO A 320 14.83 -20.01 0.53
N GLU A 321 16.07 -19.62 0.30
CA GLU A 321 16.60 -19.39 -1.05
C GLU A 321 16.41 -20.59 -1.99
N ALA A 322 16.69 -21.80 -1.50
CA ALA A 322 16.52 -23.05 -2.27
C ALA A 322 15.07 -23.36 -2.71
N GLN A 323 14.07 -22.72 -2.08
CA GLN A 323 12.65 -22.88 -2.40
C GLN A 323 12.09 -21.76 -3.27
N ARG A 324 12.91 -20.75 -3.61
CA ARG A 324 12.48 -19.62 -4.46
C ARG A 324 12.56 -20.03 -5.92
N ARG A 325 11.42 -19.97 -6.59
CA ARG A 325 11.35 -20.19 -8.05
C ARG A 325 11.96 -19.02 -8.82
N TRP A 326 11.65 -17.80 -8.38
CA TRP A 326 12.01 -16.57 -9.09
C TRP A 326 13.13 -15.80 -8.41
N GLY A 327 13.01 -15.52 -7.12
CA GLY A 327 14.01 -14.76 -6.39
C GLY A 327 13.49 -14.15 -5.10
N TRP A 328 14.31 -13.29 -4.48
CA TRP A 328 14.00 -12.69 -3.21
C TRP A 328 13.08 -11.47 -3.35
N TYR A 329 13.44 -10.51 -4.21
CA TYR A 329 12.70 -9.27 -4.42
C TYR A 329 12.35 -9.08 -5.89
N VAL A 330 11.33 -9.79 -6.33
CA VAL A 330 10.95 -9.88 -7.74
C VAL A 330 9.87 -8.88 -8.07
N CYS A 331 10.16 -7.99 -9.01
CA CYS A 331 9.30 -6.93 -9.51
C CYS A 331 8.67 -7.32 -10.86
N PRO A 332 7.34 -7.35 -11.00
CA PRO A 332 6.68 -7.53 -12.29
C PRO A 332 6.93 -6.36 -13.25
N LEU A 333 6.89 -6.67 -14.54
CA LEU A 333 6.99 -5.72 -15.64
C LEU A 333 5.64 -5.61 -16.34
N LEU A 334 5.08 -4.40 -16.34
CA LEU A 334 3.84 -4.06 -17.04
C LEU A 334 4.16 -3.28 -18.31
N HIS A 335 3.67 -3.73 -19.46
CA HIS A 335 3.84 -3.06 -20.74
C HIS A 335 2.58 -3.16 -21.58
N ARG A 336 2.09 -2.04 -22.12
CA ARG A 336 0.87 -1.99 -22.95
C ARG A 336 -0.33 -2.73 -22.34
N GLY A 337 -0.50 -2.58 -21.02
CA GLY A 337 -1.60 -3.21 -20.28
C GLY A 337 -1.47 -4.72 -20.05
N GLN A 338 -0.30 -5.31 -20.27
CA GLN A 338 0.00 -6.72 -20.03
C GLN A 338 1.17 -6.87 -19.05
N LEU A 339 1.10 -7.86 -18.17
CA LEU A 339 2.24 -8.27 -17.36
C LEU A 339 3.15 -9.17 -18.22
N VAL A 340 4.24 -8.60 -18.73
CA VAL A 340 5.06 -9.21 -19.77
C VAL A 340 6.28 -9.95 -19.24
N GLY A 341 6.61 -9.77 -17.96
CA GLY A 341 7.79 -10.39 -17.36
C GLY A 341 8.01 -9.96 -15.92
N ARG A 342 9.19 -10.28 -15.43
CA ARG A 342 9.62 -9.95 -14.07
C ARG A 342 11.12 -9.80 -13.99
N LEU A 343 11.60 -8.99 -13.05
CA LEU A 343 13.03 -8.85 -12.79
C LEU A 343 13.33 -8.94 -11.29
N GLU A 344 14.54 -9.37 -10.96
CA GLU A 344 15.17 -9.18 -9.66
C GLU A 344 16.39 -8.27 -9.86
N ALA A 345 16.45 -7.18 -9.09
CA ALA A 345 17.51 -6.19 -9.23
C ALA A 345 17.88 -5.59 -7.88
N ARG A 346 19.09 -4.98 -7.85
CA ARG A 346 19.58 -4.18 -6.71
C ARG A 346 20.39 -3.00 -7.18
N VAL A 347 20.43 -1.95 -6.39
CA VAL A 347 21.36 -0.83 -6.58
C VAL A 347 22.57 -1.02 -5.71
N LYS A 348 23.76 -1.06 -6.32
CA LYS A 348 25.04 -1.14 -5.63
C LYS A 348 26.07 -0.28 -6.37
N GLU A 349 26.83 0.53 -5.64
CA GLU A 349 27.93 1.36 -6.18
C GLU A 349 27.50 2.20 -7.40
N GLU A 350 26.35 2.88 -7.27
CA GLU A 350 25.75 3.69 -8.36
C GLU A 350 25.45 2.91 -9.65
N VAL A 351 25.29 1.59 -9.54
CA VAL A 351 24.90 0.72 -10.67
C VAL A 351 23.61 0.00 -10.33
N LEU A 352 22.63 0.06 -11.22
CA LEU A 352 21.44 -0.79 -11.18
C LEU A 352 21.79 -2.14 -11.81
N HIS A 353 21.94 -3.14 -10.95
CA HIS A 353 22.20 -4.53 -11.36
C HIS A 353 20.89 -5.29 -11.47
N VAL A 354 20.47 -5.63 -12.68
CA VAL A 354 19.42 -6.62 -12.91
C VAL A 354 20.08 -8.00 -12.82
N GLU A 355 19.82 -8.73 -11.77
CA GLU A 355 20.43 -10.03 -11.50
C GLU A 355 19.75 -11.13 -12.28
N LYS A 356 18.42 -11.07 -12.34
CA LYS A 356 17.59 -12.01 -13.06
C LYS A 356 16.51 -11.28 -13.83
N LEU A 357 16.21 -11.77 -15.02
CA LEU A 357 15.22 -11.20 -15.92
C LEU A 357 14.49 -12.32 -16.65
N TRP A 358 13.16 -12.32 -16.55
CA TRP A 358 12.30 -13.29 -17.21
C TRP A 358 11.23 -12.58 -18.05
N ARG A 359 10.93 -13.15 -19.21
CA ARG A 359 9.77 -12.79 -20.02
C ARG A 359 8.71 -13.87 -19.92
N GLU A 360 7.46 -13.49 -19.89
CA GLU A 360 6.36 -14.44 -19.93
C GLU A 360 6.24 -15.09 -21.32
N LYS A 361 5.81 -16.35 -21.34
CA LYS A 361 5.62 -17.08 -22.58
C LYS A 361 4.40 -16.52 -23.34
N GLY A 362 4.54 -16.37 -24.67
CA GLY A 362 3.45 -15.95 -25.55
C GLY A 362 3.11 -14.44 -25.52
N VAL A 363 3.88 -13.62 -24.80
CA VAL A 363 3.69 -12.15 -24.82
C VAL A 363 4.68 -11.47 -25.77
N LYS A 364 4.27 -10.31 -26.30
CA LYS A 364 5.16 -9.46 -27.10
C LYS A 364 6.17 -8.79 -26.17
N TRP A 365 7.44 -9.11 -26.36
CA TRP A 365 8.54 -8.53 -25.61
C TRP A 365 9.16 -7.35 -26.36
N ASP A 366 9.54 -6.31 -25.62
CA ASP A 366 10.12 -5.08 -26.16
C ASP A 366 11.36 -4.70 -25.32
N ASP A 367 12.54 -4.99 -25.86
CA ASP A 367 13.82 -4.70 -25.19
C ASP A 367 14.08 -3.20 -25.10
N ALA A 368 13.66 -2.40 -26.09
CA ALA A 368 13.84 -0.95 -26.06
C ALA A 368 13.01 -0.32 -24.94
N ALA A 369 11.74 -0.72 -24.79
CA ALA A 369 10.88 -0.25 -23.71
C ALA A 369 11.42 -0.69 -22.33
N LEU A 370 12.04 -1.86 -22.22
CA LEU A 370 12.72 -2.30 -21.00
C LEU A 370 13.93 -1.42 -20.68
N ASP A 371 14.79 -1.17 -21.66
CA ASP A 371 15.98 -0.33 -21.47
C ASP A 371 15.63 1.09 -21.04
N GLU A 372 14.58 1.67 -21.60
CA GLU A 372 14.03 2.96 -21.15
C GLU A 372 13.51 2.90 -19.72
N ALA A 373 12.77 1.84 -19.35
CA ALA A 373 12.25 1.65 -18.00
C ALA A 373 13.38 1.52 -16.98
N LEU A 374 14.41 0.74 -17.29
CA LEU A 374 15.59 0.57 -16.45
C LEU A 374 16.40 1.87 -16.33
N ALA A 375 16.55 2.63 -17.41
CA ALA A 375 17.24 3.92 -17.40
C ALA A 375 16.51 4.95 -16.52
N ARG A 376 15.17 5.05 -16.64
CA ARG A 376 14.38 5.92 -15.77
C ARG A 376 14.51 5.52 -14.30
N HIS A 377 14.43 4.22 -14.02
CA HIS A 377 14.53 3.71 -12.65
C HIS A 377 15.93 3.91 -12.06
N ALA A 378 16.98 3.65 -12.84
CA ALA A 378 18.38 3.91 -12.46
C ALA A 378 18.58 5.38 -12.07
N LYS A 379 18.11 6.31 -12.91
CA LYS A 379 18.16 7.75 -12.63
C LYS A 379 17.44 8.09 -11.32
N ALA A 380 16.25 7.55 -11.11
CA ALA A 380 15.48 7.79 -9.89
C ALA A 380 16.19 7.26 -8.62
N CYS A 381 16.93 6.18 -8.72
CA CYS A 381 17.72 5.60 -7.62
C CYS A 381 19.14 6.16 -7.50
N GLY A 382 19.52 7.17 -8.28
CA GLY A 382 20.89 7.74 -8.28
C GLY A 382 21.95 6.84 -8.92
N ALA A 383 21.53 5.80 -9.66
CA ALA A 383 22.45 4.93 -10.37
C ALA A 383 22.85 5.55 -11.72
N ARG A 384 24.14 5.51 -12.03
CA ARG A 384 24.72 6.08 -13.27
C ARG A 384 24.81 5.06 -14.39
N LYS A 385 24.73 3.76 -14.06
CA LYS A 385 24.88 2.65 -15.02
C LYS A 385 23.80 1.61 -14.77
N VAL A 386 23.41 0.90 -15.83
CA VAL A 386 22.54 -0.28 -15.77
C VAL A 386 23.33 -1.48 -16.29
N ARG A 387 23.27 -2.60 -15.59
CA ARG A 387 23.77 -3.91 -16.04
C ARG A 387 22.61 -4.89 -16.02
N ARG A 388 22.34 -5.54 -17.15
CA ARG A 388 21.28 -6.54 -17.25
C ARG A 388 21.71 -7.76 -18.07
N PRO A 389 21.21 -8.97 -17.72
CA PRO A 389 21.33 -10.15 -18.58
C PRO A 389 20.31 -10.08 -19.72
N ARG A 390 20.38 -11.03 -20.65
CA ARG A 390 19.29 -11.30 -21.59
C ARG A 390 18.10 -11.93 -20.84
N ALA A 391 16.87 -11.58 -21.26
CA ALA A 391 15.67 -12.16 -20.66
C ALA A 391 15.57 -13.66 -20.98
N ARG A 392 15.30 -14.46 -19.94
CA ARG A 392 14.99 -15.89 -20.05
C ARG A 392 13.48 -16.06 -20.22
N VAL A 393 13.06 -17.11 -20.92
CA VAL A 393 11.64 -17.48 -20.97
C VAL A 393 11.29 -18.16 -19.65
N GLY A 394 10.29 -17.61 -18.94
CA GLY A 394 9.84 -18.10 -17.65
C GLY A 394 8.81 -19.24 -17.73
#